data_b32864b962b4503559e36ea57b9913ee
#
_entry.id   b32864b962b4503559e36ea57b9913ee
#
_cell.length_a   1.000
_cell.length_b   1.000
_cell.length_c   1.000
_cell.angle_alpha   90.00
_cell.angle_beta   90.00
_cell.angle_gamma   90.00
#
_symmetry.space_group_name_H-M   'P 1'
#
loop_
_entity.id
_entity.type
_entity.pdbx_description
1 polymer ?
#
loop_
_entity_poly.entity_id
_entity_poly.type
_entity_poly.pdbx_seq_one_letter_code
_entity_poly.pdbx_strand_id
1 'polypeptide(L)'
;MVAINAFIYNNFTYRKVNVLKNCDVVYRCNSKKTCKVGIVTDKDGLGVIKIRNEHNHESSEKKAEVKQLRVRVRKQSGDMTARPSKVIRQELQTTDEKTLEPKDLKNVALSLYRERRRNQPKLTKSLEEVFAAFETMDIVTNKEENMLAALSRDDDIAIFTCSYKHRMSLF
;
A
#
# COMPACT_ATOMS: atom_id res chain seq x y z
N MET A 1 -8.88 -2.78 -4.81
CA MET A 1 -8.04 -3.99 -4.70
C MET A 1 -6.60 -3.64 -5.00
N VAL A 2 -5.68 -3.78 -4.03
CA VAL A 2 -4.25 -3.58 -4.28
C VAL A 2 -3.76 -4.79 -5.07
N ALA A 3 -3.40 -4.59 -6.33
CA ALA A 3 -2.85 -5.65 -7.16
C ALA A 3 -1.54 -6.14 -6.55
N ILE A 4 -1.53 -7.36 -6.02
CA ILE A 4 -0.32 -8.00 -5.49
C ILE A 4 0.54 -8.39 -6.70
N ASN A 5 1.40 -7.48 -7.14
CA ASN A 5 2.33 -7.71 -8.26
C ASN A 5 3.53 -8.60 -7.87
N ALA A 6 3.51 -9.21 -6.70
CA ALA A 6 4.60 -9.98 -6.16
C ALA A 6 4.10 -11.29 -5.55
N PHE A 7 4.67 -12.40 -5.99
CA PHE A 7 4.44 -13.73 -5.47
C PHE A 7 5.72 -14.26 -4.83
N ILE A 8 5.60 -15.00 -3.73
CA ILE A 8 6.74 -15.58 -3.01
C ILE A 8 6.49 -17.06 -2.87
N TYR A 9 7.47 -17.85 -3.30
CA TYR A 9 7.41 -19.31 -3.25
C TYR A 9 8.82 -19.89 -3.00
N ASN A 10 8.97 -20.77 -2.02
CA ASN A 10 10.24 -21.37 -1.61
C ASN A 10 11.37 -20.34 -1.40
N ASN A 11 11.08 -19.24 -0.70
CA ASN A 11 12.02 -18.12 -0.46
C ASN A 11 12.55 -17.42 -1.72
N PHE A 12 11.96 -17.69 -2.88
CA PHE A 12 12.18 -16.91 -4.10
C PHE A 12 11.07 -15.89 -4.31
N THR A 13 11.43 -14.75 -4.86
CA THR A 13 10.49 -13.68 -5.17
C THR A 13 10.20 -13.64 -6.66
N TYR A 14 8.93 -13.51 -7.01
CA TYR A 14 8.46 -13.49 -8.39
C TYR A 14 7.69 -12.21 -8.68
N ARG A 15 7.69 -11.79 -9.93
CA ARG A 15 6.85 -10.69 -10.44
C ARG A 15 5.81 -11.24 -11.40
N LYS A 16 4.62 -10.67 -11.37
CA LYS A 16 3.58 -10.95 -12.35
C LYS A 16 4.03 -10.49 -13.73
N VAL A 17 3.85 -11.33 -14.73
CA VAL A 17 4.20 -11.05 -16.13
C VAL A 17 2.95 -10.96 -16.99
N ASN A 18 2.07 -11.95 -16.89
CA ASN A 18 0.90 -12.05 -17.75
C ASN A 18 -0.22 -12.81 -17.06
N VAL A 19 -1.42 -12.71 -17.61
CA VAL A 19 -2.58 -13.53 -17.27
C VAL A 19 -2.95 -14.29 -18.54
N LEU A 20 -3.12 -15.61 -18.42
CA LEU A 20 -3.50 -16.48 -19.51
C LEU A 20 -5.01 -16.36 -19.81
N LYS A 21 -5.45 -16.90 -20.93
CA LYS A 21 -6.88 -16.89 -21.34
C LYS A 21 -7.80 -17.61 -20.34
N ASN A 22 -7.28 -18.62 -19.64
CA ASN A 22 -7.97 -19.36 -18.58
C ASN A 22 -7.91 -18.65 -17.20
N CYS A 23 -7.49 -17.38 -17.16
CA CYS A 23 -7.30 -16.57 -15.96
C CYS A 23 -6.13 -16.99 -15.06
N ASP A 24 -5.34 -18.00 -15.42
CA ASP A 24 -4.12 -18.34 -14.66
C ASP A 24 -3.11 -17.21 -14.76
N VAL A 25 -2.36 -17.03 -13.69
CA VAL A 25 -1.39 -15.94 -13.59
C VAL A 25 0.03 -16.47 -13.76
N VAL A 26 0.78 -15.87 -14.68
CA VAL A 26 2.18 -16.22 -14.96
C VAL A 26 3.10 -15.27 -14.19
N TYR A 27 3.98 -15.85 -13.41
CA TYR A 27 5.01 -15.13 -12.66
C TYR A 27 6.39 -15.54 -13.15
N ARG A 28 7.36 -14.60 -13.08
CA ARG A 28 8.78 -14.85 -13.38
C ARG A 28 9.64 -14.47 -12.20
N CYS A 29 10.70 -15.24 -11.95
CA CYS A 29 11.67 -14.92 -10.91
C CYS A 29 12.21 -13.50 -11.05
N ASN A 30 12.23 -12.76 -9.92
CA ASN A 30 12.70 -11.38 -9.85
C ASN A 30 13.98 -11.23 -9.01
N SER A 31 14.52 -12.33 -8.50
CA SER A 31 15.72 -12.29 -7.66
C SER A 31 17.00 -12.05 -8.46
N LYS A 32 17.08 -12.56 -9.68
CA LYS A 32 18.23 -12.40 -10.56
C LYS A 32 17.76 -12.20 -12.02
N LYS A 33 18.30 -11.20 -12.70
CA LYS A 33 17.88 -10.85 -14.09
C LYS A 33 18.06 -12.00 -15.09
N THR A 34 19.09 -12.83 -14.88
CA THR A 34 19.38 -13.97 -15.76
C THR A 34 18.55 -15.21 -15.46
N CYS A 35 17.78 -15.22 -14.37
CA CYS A 35 16.94 -16.36 -14.01
C CYS A 35 15.69 -16.43 -14.90
N LYS A 36 15.51 -17.58 -15.55
CA LYS A 36 14.38 -17.82 -16.46
C LYS A 36 13.23 -18.61 -15.83
N VAL A 37 13.28 -18.82 -14.50
CA VAL A 37 12.23 -19.58 -13.80
C VAL A 37 10.91 -18.84 -13.85
N GLY A 38 9.87 -19.57 -14.21
CA GLY A 38 8.50 -19.09 -14.22
C GLY A 38 7.57 -20.02 -13.43
N ILE A 39 6.59 -19.43 -12.79
CA ILE A 39 5.52 -20.12 -12.07
C ILE A 39 4.19 -19.71 -12.68
N VAL A 40 3.31 -20.69 -12.86
CA VAL A 40 1.91 -20.46 -13.22
C VAL A 40 1.07 -20.79 -11.99
N THR A 41 0.23 -19.86 -11.58
CA THR A 41 -0.72 -20.04 -10.46
C THR A 41 -2.14 -20.01 -11.00
N ASP A 42 -3.07 -20.47 -10.18
CA ASP A 42 -4.50 -20.30 -10.42
C ASP A 42 -4.88 -18.80 -10.45
N LYS A 43 -6.12 -18.53 -10.82
CA LYS A 43 -6.70 -17.17 -10.90
C LYS A 43 -6.63 -16.40 -9.58
N ASP A 44 -6.68 -17.11 -8.45
CA ASP A 44 -6.67 -16.54 -7.11
C ASP A 44 -5.23 -16.30 -6.60
N GLY A 45 -4.22 -16.84 -7.30
CA GLY A 45 -2.81 -16.71 -6.94
C GLY A 45 -2.40 -17.52 -5.72
N LEU A 46 -3.21 -18.49 -5.30
CA LEU A 46 -2.98 -19.31 -4.11
C LEU A 46 -2.29 -20.64 -4.42
N GLY A 47 -2.67 -21.28 -5.53
CA GLY A 47 -2.13 -22.58 -5.93
C GLY A 47 -1.07 -22.47 -7.02
N VAL A 48 0.06 -23.17 -6.88
CA VAL A 48 1.05 -23.32 -7.94
C VAL A 48 0.64 -24.49 -8.83
N ILE A 49 0.29 -24.18 -10.08
CA ILE A 49 -0.13 -25.19 -11.08
C ILE A 49 1.09 -25.79 -11.77
N LYS A 50 2.05 -24.94 -12.14
CA LYS A 50 3.22 -25.38 -12.94
C LYS A 50 4.44 -24.53 -12.64
N ILE A 51 5.59 -25.18 -12.53
CA ILE A 51 6.91 -24.54 -12.44
C ILE A 51 7.66 -24.86 -13.74
N ARG A 52 8.30 -23.84 -14.32
CA ARG A 52 9.12 -23.94 -15.52
C ARG A 52 10.56 -23.59 -15.19
N ASN A 53 11.48 -24.42 -15.62
CA ASN A 53 12.92 -24.29 -15.40
C ASN A 53 13.35 -24.41 -13.93
N GLU A 54 14.66 -24.41 -13.71
CA GLU A 54 15.28 -24.43 -12.39
C GLU A 54 16.00 -23.11 -12.11
N HIS A 55 16.15 -22.78 -10.83
CA HIS A 55 16.86 -21.57 -10.41
C HIS A 55 18.37 -21.73 -10.61
N ASN A 56 18.99 -20.71 -11.20
CA ASN A 56 20.45 -20.60 -11.33
C ASN A 56 21.07 -19.71 -10.24
N HIS A 57 20.40 -19.58 -9.11
CA HIS A 57 20.83 -18.81 -7.94
C HIS A 57 20.18 -19.34 -6.67
N GLU A 58 20.79 -19.03 -5.54
CA GLU A 58 20.27 -19.42 -4.23
C GLU A 58 19.02 -18.63 -3.85
N SER A 59 18.20 -19.23 -3.02
CA SER A 59 17.07 -18.56 -2.37
C SER A 59 17.58 -17.54 -1.33
N SER A 60 16.78 -16.54 -1.04
CA SER A 60 17.11 -15.57 0.01
C SER A 60 15.91 -15.36 0.90
N GLU A 61 15.95 -16.02 2.04
CA GLU A 61 14.92 -15.90 3.09
C GLU A 61 14.71 -14.45 3.49
N LYS A 62 15.80 -13.72 3.80
CA LYS A 62 15.75 -12.29 4.12
C LYS A 62 15.00 -11.45 3.08
N LYS A 63 15.27 -11.66 1.78
CA LYS A 63 14.58 -10.91 0.71
C LYS A 63 13.11 -11.28 0.63
N ALA A 64 12.77 -12.54 0.88
CA ALA A 64 11.39 -13.00 0.91
C ALA A 64 10.64 -12.37 2.08
N GLU A 65 11.19 -12.41 3.30
CA GLU A 65 10.62 -11.80 4.51
C GLU A 65 10.39 -10.28 4.34
N VAL A 66 11.41 -9.54 3.90
CA VAL A 66 11.28 -8.09 3.63
C VAL A 66 10.16 -7.81 2.65
N LYS A 67 10.00 -8.65 1.63
CA LYS A 67 8.96 -8.47 0.62
C LYS A 67 7.58 -8.82 1.15
N GLN A 68 7.45 -9.87 1.95
CA GLN A 68 6.21 -10.23 2.65
C GLN A 68 5.75 -9.12 3.58
N LEU A 69 6.64 -8.65 4.46
CA LEU A 69 6.36 -7.54 5.36
C LEU A 69 5.92 -6.30 4.58
N ARG A 70 6.59 -5.96 3.49
CA ARG A 70 6.21 -4.84 2.63
C ARG A 70 4.81 -4.98 2.05
N VAL A 71 4.43 -6.17 1.63
CA VAL A 71 3.08 -6.43 1.09
C VAL A 71 2.02 -6.27 2.19
N ARG A 72 2.24 -6.85 3.38
CA ARG A 72 1.32 -6.73 4.53
C ARG A 72 1.14 -5.27 4.96
N VAL A 73 2.25 -4.55 5.16
CA VAL A 73 2.23 -3.13 5.55
C VAL A 73 1.51 -2.26 4.52
N ARG A 74 1.69 -2.54 3.22
CA ARG A 74 0.98 -1.80 2.15
C ARG A 74 -0.52 -2.03 2.15
N LYS A 75 -1.00 -3.21 2.54
CA LYS A 75 -2.44 -3.46 2.67
C LYS A 75 -3.11 -2.50 3.66
N GLN A 76 -2.34 -2.00 4.63
CA GLN A 76 -2.80 -1.01 5.62
C GLN A 76 -2.62 0.45 5.17
N SER A 77 -2.35 0.70 3.89
CA SER A 77 -2.13 2.05 3.36
C SER A 77 -3.38 2.94 3.41
N GLY A 78 -4.58 2.36 3.49
CA GLY A 78 -5.84 3.09 3.64
C GLY A 78 -5.96 3.83 4.97
N ASP A 79 -5.39 3.30 6.05
CA ASP A 79 -5.34 4.03 7.32
C ASP A 79 -4.23 5.09 7.28
N MET A 80 -4.64 6.33 7.02
CA MET A 80 -3.75 7.49 6.96
C MET A 80 -3.35 8.00 8.34
N THR A 81 -4.07 7.65 9.40
CA THR A 81 -3.89 8.18 10.76
C THR A 81 -2.79 7.45 11.52
N ALA A 82 -2.61 6.16 11.27
CA ALA A 82 -1.59 5.37 11.94
C ALA A 82 -0.18 5.73 11.45
N ARG A 83 0.74 6.00 12.36
CA ARG A 83 2.16 6.23 12.02
C ARG A 83 2.75 4.96 11.39
N PRO A 84 3.57 5.06 10.33
CA PRO A 84 4.21 3.90 9.70
C PRO A 84 4.97 2.98 10.66
N SER A 85 5.63 3.55 11.68
CA SER A 85 6.31 2.79 12.71
C SER A 85 5.36 1.92 13.56
N LYS A 86 4.14 2.42 13.83
CA LYS A 86 3.10 1.66 14.55
C LYS A 86 2.62 0.49 13.69
N VAL A 87 2.31 0.75 12.43
CA VAL A 87 1.86 -0.29 11.47
C VAL A 87 2.91 -1.39 11.34
N ILE A 88 4.18 -1.01 11.14
CA ILE A 88 5.28 -1.97 11.02
C ILE A 88 5.43 -2.80 12.30
N ARG A 89 5.37 -2.16 13.47
CA ARG A 89 5.48 -2.88 14.75
C ARG A 89 4.36 -3.88 14.94
N GLN A 90 3.13 -3.55 14.58
CA GLN A 90 1.99 -4.47 14.64
C GLN A 90 2.20 -5.68 13.73
N GLU A 91 2.66 -5.46 12.51
CA GLU A 91 2.95 -6.55 11.57
C GLU A 91 4.11 -7.44 12.02
N LEU A 92 5.13 -6.87 12.66
CA LEU A 92 6.25 -7.65 13.21
C LEU A 92 5.84 -8.50 14.43
N GLN A 93 4.87 -8.07 15.22
CA GLN A 93 4.37 -8.85 16.35
C GLN A 93 3.62 -10.12 15.93
N THR A 94 3.08 -10.13 14.71
CA THR A 94 2.33 -11.27 14.16
C THR A 94 3.22 -12.28 13.44
N THR A 95 4.53 -12.01 13.36
CA THR A 95 5.43 -12.81 12.51
C THR A 95 6.79 -13.00 13.20
N ASP A 96 7.28 -14.24 13.22
CA ASP A 96 8.63 -14.58 13.73
C ASP A 96 9.72 -14.25 12.69
N GLU A 97 9.79 -13.00 12.27
CA GLU A 97 10.80 -12.57 11.28
C GLU A 97 12.13 -12.29 11.98
N LYS A 98 13.08 -13.21 11.84
CA LYS A 98 14.38 -13.17 12.56
C LYS A 98 15.51 -12.49 11.79
N THR A 99 15.35 -12.26 10.48
CA THR A 99 16.46 -11.82 9.61
C THR A 99 16.43 -10.35 9.25
N LEU A 100 15.43 -9.58 9.75
CA LEU A 100 15.23 -8.18 9.38
C LEU A 100 16.20 -7.24 10.09
N GLU A 101 16.78 -6.33 9.32
CA GLU A 101 17.64 -5.25 9.81
C GLU A 101 16.90 -3.90 9.90
N PRO A 102 17.36 -2.94 10.73
CA PRO A 102 16.76 -1.60 10.81
C PRO A 102 16.68 -0.88 9.47
N LYS A 103 17.62 -1.14 8.55
CA LYS A 103 17.61 -0.61 7.18
C LYS A 103 16.43 -1.12 6.37
N ASP A 104 16.06 -2.39 6.55
CA ASP A 104 14.93 -3.00 5.85
C ASP A 104 13.62 -2.37 6.31
N LEU A 105 13.49 -2.13 7.63
CA LEU A 105 12.32 -1.47 8.22
C LEU A 105 12.13 -0.04 7.70
N LYS A 106 13.23 0.73 7.55
CA LYS A 106 13.19 2.06 6.92
C LYS A 106 12.66 1.98 5.49
N ASN A 107 13.13 1.00 4.71
CA ASN A 107 12.68 0.79 3.33
C ASN A 107 11.20 0.37 3.25
N VAL A 108 10.72 -0.41 4.21
CA VAL A 108 9.30 -0.78 4.33
C VAL A 108 8.47 0.45 4.66
N ALA A 109 8.89 1.29 5.61
CA ALA A 109 8.22 2.55 5.95
C ALA A 109 8.11 3.47 4.73
N LEU A 110 9.20 3.67 3.98
CA LEU A 110 9.18 4.45 2.75
C LEU A 110 8.21 3.89 1.71
N SER A 111 8.07 2.56 1.64
CA SER A 111 7.12 1.94 0.71
C SER A 111 5.67 2.22 1.11
N LEU A 112 5.35 2.28 2.41
CA LEU A 112 4.03 2.65 2.91
C LEU A 112 3.72 4.14 2.62
N TYR A 113 4.67 5.05 2.87
CA TYR A 113 4.50 6.47 2.53
C TYR A 113 4.22 6.67 1.03
N ARG A 114 4.96 5.97 0.15
CA ARG A 114 4.73 6.05 -1.29
C ARG A 114 3.36 5.53 -1.70
N GLU A 115 2.88 4.46 -1.05
CA GLU A 115 1.57 3.90 -1.34
C GLU A 115 0.45 4.83 -0.86
N ARG A 116 0.57 5.39 0.35
CA ARG A 116 -0.36 6.40 0.87
C ARG A 116 -0.44 7.61 -0.05
N ARG A 117 0.73 8.12 -0.50
CA ARG A 117 0.77 9.26 -1.43
C ARG A 117 0.11 8.99 -2.78
N ARG A 118 0.09 7.74 -3.24
CA ARG A 118 -0.64 7.36 -4.47
C ARG A 118 -2.16 7.41 -4.28
N ASN A 119 -2.60 7.11 -3.07
CA ASN A 119 -4.03 7.13 -2.71
C ASN A 119 -4.52 8.53 -2.34
N GLN A 120 -3.61 9.48 -2.18
CA GLN A 120 -3.96 10.89 -1.95
C GLN A 120 -4.17 11.62 -3.28
N PRO A 121 -5.05 12.63 -3.31
CA PRO A 121 -5.16 13.53 -4.45
C PRO A 121 -3.81 14.17 -4.77
N LYS A 122 -3.63 14.54 -6.01
CA LYS A 122 -2.45 15.31 -6.41
C LYS A 122 -2.44 16.65 -5.67
N LEU A 123 -1.25 17.09 -5.26
CA LEU A 123 -1.11 18.42 -4.68
C LEU A 123 -1.56 19.46 -5.72
N THR A 124 -2.51 20.29 -5.31
CA THR A 124 -3.03 21.39 -6.09
C THR A 124 -1.97 22.49 -6.27
N LYS A 125 -1.97 23.15 -7.42
CA LYS A 125 -0.98 24.20 -7.76
C LYS A 125 -1.60 25.58 -7.80
N SER A 126 -2.91 25.69 -7.88
CA SER A 126 -3.64 26.94 -7.85
C SER A 126 -4.76 26.90 -6.81
N LEU A 127 -5.25 28.07 -6.46
CA LEU A 127 -6.35 28.23 -5.51
C LEU A 127 -7.64 27.62 -6.07
N GLU A 128 -7.89 27.79 -7.37
CA GLU A 128 -9.06 27.21 -8.05
C GLU A 128 -9.02 25.67 -7.99
N GLU A 129 -7.84 25.03 -8.17
CA GLU A 129 -7.71 23.58 -8.01
C GLU A 129 -7.96 23.14 -6.56
N VAL A 130 -7.61 23.97 -5.56
CA VAL A 130 -7.91 23.68 -4.15
C VAL A 130 -9.41 23.66 -3.90
N PHE A 131 -10.13 24.68 -4.38
CA PHE A 131 -11.58 24.75 -4.24
C PHE A 131 -12.28 23.60 -4.96
N ALA A 132 -11.86 23.29 -6.20
CA ALA A 132 -12.38 22.14 -6.94
C ALA A 132 -12.14 20.81 -6.21
N ALA A 133 -10.98 20.66 -5.56
CA ALA A 133 -10.70 19.49 -4.75
C ALA A 133 -11.62 19.40 -3.52
N PHE A 134 -11.88 20.50 -2.83
CA PHE A 134 -12.78 20.52 -1.66
C PHE A 134 -14.24 20.21 -2.03
N GLU A 135 -14.69 20.56 -3.22
CA GLU A 135 -16.03 20.20 -3.70
C GLU A 135 -16.18 18.70 -4.03
N THR A 136 -15.08 18.04 -4.41
CA THR A 136 -15.10 16.64 -4.85
C THR A 136 -14.68 15.65 -3.77
N MET A 137 -14.05 16.14 -2.69
CA MET A 137 -13.55 15.30 -1.61
C MET A 137 -14.49 15.28 -0.42
N ASP A 138 -14.80 14.09 0.09
CA ASP A 138 -15.41 13.94 1.40
C ASP A 138 -14.37 14.19 2.49
N ILE A 139 -14.36 15.40 3.03
CA ILE A 139 -13.46 15.81 4.12
C ILE A 139 -14.12 15.48 5.44
N VAL A 140 -13.79 14.30 5.97
CA VAL A 140 -14.43 13.77 7.19
C VAL A 140 -13.44 13.61 8.34
N THR A 141 -13.95 13.68 9.55
CA THR A 141 -13.22 13.36 10.78
C THR A 141 -12.97 11.86 10.91
N ASN A 142 -12.19 11.47 11.92
CA ASN A 142 -12.03 10.05 12.29
C ASN A 142 -13.36 9.38 12.74
N LYS A 143 -14.41 10.17 12.98
CA LYS A 143 -15.75 9.72 13.35
C LYS A 143 -16.74 9.78 12.18
N GLU A 144 -16.22 9.95 10.95
CA GLU A 144 -17.02 10.07 9.72
C GLU A 144 -17.93 11.31 9.68
N GLU A 145 -17.64 12.32 10.53
CA GLU A 145 -18.35 13.60 10.51
C GLU A 145 -17.76 14.51 9.42
N ASN A 146 -18.61 15.19 8.66
CA ASN A 146 -18.13 16.14 7.65
C ASN A 146 -17.44 17.32 8.34
N MET A 147 -16.20 17.63 7.93
CA MET A 147 -15.41 18.75 8.45
C MET A 147 -15.59 20.04 7.67
N LEU A 148 -15.95 20.00 6.39
CA LEU A 148 -16.13 21.19 5.58
C LEU A 148 -17.51 21.80 5.87
N ALA A 149 -17.53 22.91 6.59
CA ALA A 149 -18.75 23.58 7.00
C ALA A 149 -19.23 24.61 5.98
N ALA A 150 -18.29 25.36 5.37
CA ALA A 150 -18.61 26.35 4.35
C ALA A 150 -17.45 26.52 3.38
N LEU A 151 -17.77 26.80 2.12
CA LEU A 151 -16.82 27.07 1.05
C LEU A 151 -17.32 28.28 0.26
N SER A 152 -16.53 29.37 0.23
CA SER A 152 -16.77 30.56 -0.60
C SER A 152 -15.60 30.75 -1.52
N ARG A 153 -15.86 30.71 -2.85
CA ARG A 153 -14.83 30.98 -3.86
C ARG A 153 -14.57 32.45 -4.04
N ASP A 154 -15.61 33.27 -3.87
CA ASP A 154 -15.53 34.70 -4.10
C ASP A 154 -14.69 35.41 -3.01
N ASP A 155 -14.72 34.85 -1.79
CA ASP A 155 -13.97 35.38 -0.64
C ASP A 155 -12.69 34.61 -0.36
N ASP A 156 -12.35 33.57 -1.12
CA ASP A 156 -11.22 32.66 -0.91
C ASP A 156 -11.24 31.99 0.48
N ILE A 157 -12.43 31.63 0.98
CA ILE A 157 -12.63 31.11 2.34
C ILE A 157 -13.09 29.65 2.31
N ALA A 158 -12.42 28.79 3.09
CA ALA A 158 -12.88 27.46 3.43
C ALA A 158 -12.95 27.33 4.97
N ILE A 159 -14.12 27.00 5.51
CA ILE A 159 -14.35 26.86 6.95
C ILE A 159 -14.44 25.39 7.28
N PHE A 160 -13.56 24.94 8.17
CA PHE A 160 -13.55 23.59 8.71
C PHE A 160 -14.00 23.60 10.17
N THR A 161 -14.96 22.74 10.51
CA THR A 161 -15.44 22.57 11.88
C THR A 161 -15.76 21.11 12.16
N CYS A 162 -15.91 20.77 13.44
CA CYS A 162 -16.43 19.47 13.85
C CYS A 162 -17.50 19.69 14.93
N SER A 163 -18.45 18.77 15.02
CA SER A 163 -19.61 18.85 15.94
C SER A 163 -19.23 19.02 17.41
N TYR A 164 -18.04 18.58 17.81
CA TYR A 164 -17.53 18.75 19.18
C TYR A 164 -17.28 20.22 19.57
N LYS A 165 -16.84 21.07 18.63
CA LYS A 165 -16.58 22.51 18.90
C LYS A 165 -17.87 23.34 18.92
N HIS A 166 -18.89 22.93 18.18
CA HIS A 166 -20.17 23.66 18.18
C HIS A 166 -20.94 23.57 19.53
N ARG A 167 -20.70 22.51 20.32
CA ARG A 167 -21.31 22.38 21.66
C ARG A 167 -20.65 23.23 22.74
N MET A 168 -19.41 23.73 22.52
CA MET A 168 -18.70 24.53 23.52
C MET A 168 -18.90 26.04 23.37
N SER A 169 -19.55 26.52 22.33
CA SER A 169 -19.80 27.96 22.10
C SER A 169 -21.20 28.43 22.53
N LEU A 170 -21.95 27.62 23.29
CA LEU A 170 -23.28 27.93 23.84
C LEU A 170 -23.29 27.98 25.37
N PHE A 171 -22.11 28.26 25.99
CA PHE A 171 -22.04 28.58 27.43
C PHE A 171 -21.38 29.93 27.67
#